data_611d04f2c16186e95bc3377c26c639c5
#
_entry.id   611d04f2c16186e95bc3377c26c639c5
#
_cell.length_a   1.000
_cell.length_b   1.000
_cell.length_c   1.000
_cell.angle_alpha   90.00
_cell.angle_beta   90.00
_cell.angle_gamma   90.00
#
_symmetry.space_group_name_H-M   'P 1'
#
loop_
_entity.id
_entity.type
_entity.pdbx_description
1 polymer ?
#
loop_
_entity_poly.entity_id
_entity_poly.type
_entity_poly.pdbx_seq_one_letter_code
_entity_poly.pdbx_strand_id
1 'polypeptide(L)'
;IRNIVLIDEMEISLGDGLHVFTGETGAGKSILLEGLGLALGARANFGLIGNHKNNSEVKAEFIISKEHPIINILSALNISFQENLILRRVISNNGVSRAYVNNVQVSLNELNKIGQKLVEVQGQFDNHSLLDSKEHISYLDQFGGYIKAIALTRKNYEEMNNAKKEFSEFKVNYNNYEKDNELKRVLLSDLEKIIPKENEENDLI
;
A
#
# COMPACT_ATOMS: atom_id res chain seq x y z
N ILE A 1 20.63 -16.58 -1.36
CA ILE A 1 20.55 -16.87 0.08
C ILE A 1 21.97 -16.96 0.60
N ARG A 2 22.27 -16.24 1.68
CA ARG A 2 23.59 -16.29 2.35
C ARG A 2 23.42 -16.41 3.86
N ASN A 3 24.20 -17.30 4.46
CA ASN A 3 24.31 -17.50 5.92
C ASN A 3 22.96 -17.75 6.61
N ILE A 4 22.14 -18.64 6.07
CA ILE A 4 20.86 -19.04 6.67
C ILE A 4 20.92 -20.51 7.06
N VAL A 5 20.77 -20.79 8.34
CA VAL A 5 20.82 -22.13 8.96
C VAL A 5 22.06 -22.91 8.51
N LEU A 6 21.90 -23.85 7.60
CA LEU A 6 22.95 -24.71 7.04
C LEU A 6 23.44 -24.26 5.67
N ILE A 7 22.87 -23.16 5.14
CA ILE A 7 23.22 -22.67 3.80
C ILE A 7 24.21 -21.52 3.96
N ASP A 8 25.46 -21.75 3.60
CA ASP A 8 26.47 -20.69 3.55
C ASP A 8 26.20 -19.73 2.39
N GLU A 9 26.02 -20.29 1.19
CA GLU A 9 25.63 -19.55 -0.01
C GLU A 9 24.85 -20.45 -0.96
N MET A 10 23.77 -19.94 -1.53
CA MET A 10 22.97 -20.63 -2.53
C MET A 10 22.36 -19.63 -3.50
N GLU A 11 22.47 -19.91 -4.79
CA GLU A 11 21.82 -19.17 -5.86
C GLU A 11 20.98 -20.13 -6.69
N ILE A 12 19.74 -19.75 -6.98
CA ILE A 12 18.80 -20.52 -7.79
C ILE A 12 18.18 -19.60 -8.83
N SER A 13 18.31 -19.96 -10.09
CA SER A 13 17.63 -19.30 -11.19
C SER A 13 16.40 -20.11 -11.58
N LEU A 14 15.24 -19.44 -11.56
CA LEU A 14 13.97 -20.03 -11.97
C LEU A 14 13.56 -19.40 -13.32
N GLY A 15 13.30 -20.24 -14.29
CA GLY A 15 12.74 -19.81 -15.58
C GLY A 15 11.21 -19.89 -15.58
N ASP A 16 10.62 -19.82 -16.75
CA ASP A 16 9.18 -20.01 -16.92
C ASP A 16 8.78 -21.48 -16.73
N GLY A 17 7.56 -21.73 -16.27
CA GLY A 17 6.97 -23.05 -16.15
C GLY A 17 6.99 -23.64 -14.75
N LEU A 18 6.90 -24.96 -14.66
CA LEU A 18 6.82 -25.71 -13.40
C LEU A 18 8.22 -26.12 -12.94
N HIS A 19 8.59 -25.72 -11.73
CA HIS A 19 9.82 -26.16 -11.06
C HIS A 19 9.49 -27.07 -9.88
N VAL A 20 10.10 -28.25 -9.83
CA VAL A 20 9.89 -29.23 -8.77
C VAL A 20 11.15 -29.42 -7.95
N PHE A 21 11.07 -29.16 -6.65
CA PHE A 21 12.16 -29.39 -5.70
C PHE A 21 11.90 -30.70 -4.93
N THR A 22 12.77 -31.69 -5.13
CA THR A 22 12.72 -32.96 -4.44
C THR A 22 13.90 -33.14 -3.52
N GLY A 23 13.77 -33.92 -2.48
CA GLY A 23 14.85 -34.22 -1.54
C GLY A 23 14.30 -34.78 -0.23
N GLU A 24 15.16 -35.32 0.60
CA GLU A 24 14.79 -35.84 1.92
C GLU A 24 14.25 -34.75 2.86
N THR A 25 13.50 -35.16 3.90
CA THR A 25 13.08 -34.27 4.98
C THR A 25 14.32 -33.72 5.69
N GLY A 26 14.44 -32.39 5.79
CA GLY A 26 15.63 -31.72 6.34
C GLY A 26 16.68 -31.29 5.31
N ALA A 27 16.56 -31.69 4.04
CA ALA A 27 17.53 -31.34 2.97
C ALA A 27 17.46 -29.89 2.46
N GLY A 28 16.91 -28.95 3.23
CA GLY A 28 16.93 -27.53 2.88
C GLY A 28 15.71 -27.01 2.08
N LYS A 29 14.74 -27.88 1.68
CA LYS A 29 13.52 -27.44 0.96
C LYS A 29 12.74 -26.38 1.74
N SER A 30 12.51 -26.61 3.04
CA SER A 30 11.83 -25.66 3.92
C SER A 30 12.61 -24.37 4.08
N ILE A 31 13.94 -24.46 4.13
CA ILE A 31 14.81 -23.29 4.24
C ILE A 31 14.73 -22.41 2.98
N LEU A 32 14.56 -23.01 1.81
CA LEU A 32 14.31 -22.26 0.56
C LEU A 32 13.02 -21.46 0.60
N LEU A 33 11.90 -22.10 1.02
CA LEU A 33 10.62 -21.44 1.14
C LEU A 33 10.64 -20.34 2.22
N GLU A 34 11.27 -20.63 3.36
CA GLU A 34 11.44 -19.65 4.43
C GLU A 34 12.35 -18.48 3.97
N GLY A 35 13.42 -18.77 3.24
CA GLY A 35 14.28 -17.76 2.63
C GLY A 35 13.50 -16.87 1.64
N LEU A 36 12.72 -17.47 0.75
CA LEU A 36 11.85 -16.71 -0.15
C LEU A 36 10.85 -15.85 0.65
N GLY A 37 10.19 -16.44 1.65
CA GLY A 37 9.28 -15.70 2.53
C GLY A 37 9.97 -14.51 3.21
N LEU A 38 11.19 -14.65 3.69
CA LEU A 38 11.98 -13.56 4.25
C LEU A 38 12.23 -12.43 3.23
N ALA A 39 12.60 -12.78 2.00
CA ALA A 39 12.77 -11.81 0.93
C ALA A 39 11.48 -11.08 0.58
N LEU A 40 10.34 -11.76 0.68
CA LEU A 40 9.00 -11.22 0.45
C LEU A 40 8.40 -10.46 1.66
N GLY A 41 9.17 -10.31 2.75
CA GLY A 41 8.73 -9.53 3.92
C GLY A 41 8.04 -10.32 5.02
N ALA A 42 8.07 -11.66 4.99
CA ALA A 42 7.57 -12.49 6.07
C ALA A 42 8.32 -12.22 7.40
N ARG A 43 7.70 -12.58 8.51
CA ARG A 43 8.29 -12.45 9.85
C ARG A 43 9.53 -13.34 9.95
N ALA A 44 10.64 -12.78 10.39
CA ALA A 44 11.86 -13.56 10.61
C ALA A 44 11.69 -14.43 11.86
N ASN A 45 11.90 -15.75 11.71
CA ASN A 45 12.14 -16.63 12.83
C ASN A 45 13.65 -16.59 13.13
N PHE A 46 14.03 -16.07 14.29
CA PHE A 46 15.46 -15.91 14.65
C PHE A 46 16.20 -17.25 14.78
N GLY A 47 15.49 -18.37 14.93
CA GLY A 47 16.09 -19.71 14.87
C GLY A 47 16.66 -20.08 13.50
N LEU A 48 16.33 -19.33 12.45
CA LEU A 48 16.88 -19.52 11.10
C LEU A 48 18.22 -18.83 10.86
N ILE A 49 18.58 -17.90 11.75
CA ILE A 49 19.89 -17.27 11.71
C ILE A 49 20.86 -18.31 12.27
N GLY A 50 21.62 -18.94 11.39
CA GLY A 50 22.65 -19.90 11.81
C GLY A 50 23.66 -19.26 12.77
N ASN A 51 24.48 -20.07 13.41
CA ASN A 51 25.58 -19.63 14.29
C ASN A 51 26.69 -18.90 13.52
N HIS A 52 26.38 -18.28 12.40
CA HIS A 52 27.35 -17.57 11.59
C HIS A 52 27.72 -16.23 12.25
N LYS A 53 28.99 -15.91 12.25
CA LYS A 53 29.51 -14.62 12.72
C LYS A 53 29.06 -13.45 11.80
N ASN A 54 28.64 -13.76 10.59
CA ASN A 54 28.24 -12.80 9.55
C ASN A 54 26.74 -12.60 9.50
N ASN A 55 26.31 -11.49 8.92
CA ASN A 55 24.90 -11.23 8.68
C ASN A 55 24.30 -12.27 7.73
N SER A 56 23.04 -12.63 7.97
CA SER A 56 22.24 -13.43 7.05
C SER A 56 21.60 -12.53 6.00
N GLU A 57 21.60 -12.95 4.73
CA GLU A 57 21.04 -12.19 3.63
C GLU A 57 20.20 -13.06 2.71
N VAL A 58 19.04 -12.56 2.34
CA VAL A 58 18.24 -13.13 1.25
C VAL A 58 17.98 -12.05 0.22
N LYS A 59 18.20 -12.41 -1.06
CA LYS A 59 17.91 -11.59 -2.21
C LYS A 59 16.99 -12.36 -3.15
N ALA A 60 15.90 -11.76 -3.59
CA ALA A 60 15.04 -12.26 -4.66
C ALA A 60 14.97 -11.21 -5.78
N GLU A 61 15.17 -11.66 -7.01
CA GLU A 61 15.16 -10.80 -8.19
C GLU A 61 14.02 -11.22 -9.10
N PHE A 62 13.22 -10.25 -9.55
CA PHE A 62 12.05 -10.45 -10.38
C PHE A 62 12.15 -9.63 -11.65
N ILE A 63 11.84 -10.23 -12.78
CA ILE A 63 11.64 -9.55 -14.05
C ILE A 63 10.16 -9.22 -14.15
N ILE A 64 9.80 -7.96 -14.17
CA ILE A 64 8.39 -7.52 -14.22
C ILE A 64 8.14 -6.57 -15.39
N SER A 65 6.94 -6.65 -15.97
CA SER A 65 6.54 -5.76 -17.06
C SER A 65 6.28 -4.34 -16.55
N LYS A 66 6.45 -3.35 -17.44
CA LYS A 66 6.16 -1.93 -17.12
C LYS A 66 4.69 -1.65 -16.81
N GLU A 67 3.80 -2.59 -17.11
CA GLU A 67 2.36 -2.48 -16.86
C GLU A 67 1.94 -3.14 -15.53
N HIS A 68 2.88 -3.75 -14.81
CA HIS A 68 2.58 -4.46 -13.57
C HIS A 68 2.07 -3.49 -12.48
N PRO A 69 0.97 -3.82 -11.76
CA PRO A 69 0.38 -2.93 -10.74
C PRO A 69 1.34 -2.48 -9.64
N ILE A 70 2.42 -3.22 -9.41
CA ILE A 70 3.45 -2.91 -8.41
C ILE A 70 4.17 -1.59 -8.69
N ILE A 71 4.22 -1.14 -9.96
CA ILE A 71 4.89 0.10 -10.36
C ILE A 71 4.30 1.31 -9.66
N ASN A 72 2.99 1.33 -9.43
CA ASN A 72 2.33 2.39 -8.70
C ASN A 72 2.81 2.45 -7.23
N ILE A 73 3.06 1.29 -6.62
CA ILE A 73 3.58 1.19 -5.25
C ILE A 73 5.03 1.68 -5.19
N LEU A 74 5.87 1.26 -6.16
CA LEU A 74 7.26 1.70 -6.25
C LEU A 74 7.37 3.21 -6.46
N SER A 75 6.53 3.77 -7.34
CA SER A 75 6.47 5.21 -7.59
C SER A 75 6.06 6.00 -6.33
N ALA A 76 5.09 5.51 -5.57
CA ALA A 76 4.67 6.13 -4.31
C ALA A 76 5.79 6.10 -3.24
N LEU A 77 6.70 5.14 -3.31
CA LEU A 77 7.88 5.02 -2.44
C LEU A 77 9.11 5.74 -3.02
N ASN A 78 9.00 6.42 -4.16
CA ASN A 78 10.11 7.04 -4.89
C ASN A 78 11.24 6.05 -5.23
N ILE A 79 10.89 4.79 -5.51
CA ILE A 79 11.83 3.75 -5.90
C ILE A 79 11.88 3.68 -7.43
N SER A 80 13.06 3.92 -8.00
CA SER A 80 13.26 3.79 -9.43
C SER A 80 13.19 2.32 -9.85
N PHE A 81 12.53 2.06 -10.97
CA PHE A 81 12.38 0.75 -11.55
C PHE A 81 12.74 0.81 -13.04
N GLN A 82 13.55 -0.15 -13.51
CA GLN A 82 13.86 -0.30 -14.94
C GLN A 82 13.23 -1.58 -15.49
N GLU A 83 13.84 -2.74 -15.23
CA GLU A 83 13.34 -4.04 -15.67
C GLU A 83 13.39 -5.08 -14.55
N ASN A 84 14.40 -4.96 -13.68
CA ASN A 84 14.61 -5.88 -12.57
C ASN A 84 14.19 -5.26 -11.26
N LEU A 85 13.37 -5.96 -10.50
CA LEU A 85 12.98 -5.61 -9.15
C LEU A 85 13.72 -6.52 -8.18
N ILE A 86 14.54 -5.95 -7.32
CA ILE A 86 15.35 -6.68 -6.34
C ILE A 86 14.75 -6.44 -4.95
N LEU A 87 14.27 -7.49 -4.33
CA LEU A 87 13.90 -7.52 -2.92
C LEU A 87 15.04 -8.13 -2.11
N ARG A 88 15.49 -7.46 -1.06
CA ARG A 88 16.60 -7.89 -0.25
C ARG A 88 16.30 -7.72 1.23
N ARG A 89 16.59 -8.75 2.01
CA ARG A 89 16.50 -8.75 3.45
C ARG A 89 17.84 -9.08 4.07
N VAL A 90 18.28 -8.26 5.01
CA VAL A 90 19.50 -8.48 5.78
C VAL A 90 19.14 -8.60 7.25
N ILE A 91 19.60 -9.65 7.89
CA ILE A 91 19.38 -9.92 9.31
C ILE A 91 20.75 -10.01 9.98
N SER A 92 20.98 -9.09 10.90
CA SER A 92 22.25 -9.04 11.65
C SER A 92 22.24 -10.01 12.82
N ASN A 93 23.42 -10.40 13.29
CA ASN A 93 23.59 -11.33 14.44
C ASN A 93 22.94 -10.82 15.73
N ASN A 94 22.78 -9.50 15.87
CA ASN A 94 22.09 -8.87 17.00
C ASN A 94 20.56 -8.83 16.84
N GLY A 95 20.01 -9.53 15.84
CA GLY A 95 18.57 -9.61 15.59
C GLY A 95 17.96 -8.39 14.85
N VAL A 96 18.77 -7.40 14.47
CA VAL A 96 18.28 -6.28 13.67
C VAL A 96 18.04 -6.73 12.24
N SER A 97 16.83 -6.49 11.76
CA SER A 97 16.42 -6.84 10.40
C SER A 97 16.15 -5.61 9.56
N ARG A 98 16.75 -5.54 8.38
CA ARG A 98 16.59 -4.45 7.41
C ARG A 98 16.09 -4.99 6.09
N ALA A 99 15.18 -4.23 5.48
CA ALA A 99 14.56 -4.55 4.21
C ALA A 99 14.94 -3.52 3.15
N TYR A 100 15.13 -3.97 1.92
CA TYR A 100 15.51 -3.12 0.79
C TYR A 100 14.76 -3.52 -0.46
N VAL A 101 14.42 -2.53 -1.27
CA VAL A 101 13.87 -2.68 -2.62
C VAL A 101 14.73 -1.84 -3.55
N ASN A 102 15.36 -2.46 -4.56
CA ASN A 102 16.33 -1.80 -5.45
C ASN A 102 17.36 -0.94 -4.70
N ASN A 103 17.93 -1.49 -3.61
CA ASN A 103 18.89 -0.82 -2.71
C ASN A 103 18.33 0.35 -1.86
N VAL A 104 17.05 0.72 -2.01
CA VAL A 104 16.39 1.69 -1.14
C VAL A 104 15.87 0.94 0.09
N GLN A 105 16.19 1.44 1.28
CA GLN A 105 15.69 0.86 2.52
C GLN A 105 14.21 1.16 2.68
N VAL A 106 13.43 0.12 3.00
CA VAL A 106 11.98 0.20 3.20
C VAL A 106 11.57 -0.43 4.53
N SER A 107 10.37 -0.16 4.99
CA SER A 107 9.80 -0.87 6.13
C SER A 107 9.42 -2.31 5.77
N LEU A 108 9.31 -3.18 6.79
CA LEU A 108 8.86 -4.56 6.59
C LEU A 108 7.44 -4.64 6.01
N ASN A 109 6.57 -3.74 6.42
CA ASN A 109 5.20 -3.70 5.91
C ASN A 109 5.16 -3.33 4.42
N GLU A 110 6.01 -2.41 3.98
CA GLU A 110 6.15 -2.06 2.56
C GLU A 110 6.70 -3.23 1.76
N LEU A 111 7.78 -3.87 2.25
CA LEU A 111 8.34 -5.07 1.61
C LEU A 111 7.29 -6.17 1.49
N ASN A 112 6.51 -6.43 2.53
CA ASN A 112 5.46 -7.44 2.53
C ASN A 112 4.34 -7.11 1.52
N LYS A 113 3.88 -5.86 1.46
CA LYS A 113 2.89 -5.43 0.45
C LYS A 113 3.38 -5.62 -0.98
N ILE A 114 4.67 -5.36 -1.22
CA ILE A 114 5.32 -5.59 -2.52
C ILE A 114 5.39 -7.10 -2.79
N GLY A 115 5.87 -7.88 -1.83
CA GLY A 115 6.03 -9.32 -1.95
C GLY A 115 4.73 -10.06 -2.27
N GLN A 116 3.64 -9.71 -1.60
CA GLN A 116 2.30 -10.28 -1.83
C GLN A 116 1.75 -10.02 -3.24
N LYS A 117 2.24 -8.98 -3.93
CA LYS A 117 1.84 -8.69 -5.33
C LYS A 117 2.72 -9.41 -6.35
N LEU A 118 3.84 -9.97 -5.94
CA LEU A 118 4.79 -10.67 -6.81
C LEU A 118 4.63 -12.18 -6.76
N VAL A 119 4.46 -12.75 -5.57
CA VAL A 119 4.45 -14.20 -5.34
C VAL A 119 3.38 -14.54 -4.33
N GLU A 120 2.57 -15.50 -4.65
CA GLU A 120 1.67 -16.16 -3.71
C GLU A 120 2.35 -17.44 -3.20
N VAL A 121 2.61 -17.48 -1.91
CA VAL A 121 3.18 -18.67 -1.24
C VAL A 121 2.03 -19.42 -0.57
N GLN A 122 1.73 -20.60 -1.06
CA GLN A 122 0.76 -21.51 -0.43
C GLN A 122 1.49 -22.54 0.42
N GLY A 123 1.58 -22.27 1.71
CA GLY A 123 2.15 -23.20 2.68
C GLY A 123 1.13 -24.20 3.21
N GLN A 124 1.62 -25.20 3.93
CA GLN A 124 0.78 -26.24 4.53
C GLN A 124 -0.26 -25.69 5.54
N PHE A 125 -0.07 -24.44 6.00
CA PHE A 125 -0.89 -23.76 7.02
C PHE A 125 -1.32 -22.34 6.63
N ASP A 126 -0.94 -21.82 5.48
CA ASP A 126 -1.13 -20.40 5.10
C ASP A 126 -2.10 -20.24 3.91
N ASN A 127 -3.39 -20.52 4.14
CA ASN A 127 -4.45 -20.15 3.20
C ASN A 127 -4.99 -18.74 3.48
N HIS A 128 -4.12 -17.78 3.87
CA HIS A 128 -4.57 -16.47 4.34
C HIS A 128 -5.30 -15.66 3.26
N SER A 129 -4.88 -15.70 2.01
CA SER A 129 -5.51 -14.93 0.93
C SER A 129 -6.91 -15.45 0.57
N LEU A 130 -7.10 -16.77 0.52
CA LEU A 130 -8.41 -17.39 0.25
C LEU A 130 -9.36 -17.30 1.46
N LEU A 131 -8.86 -17.12 2.68
CA LEU A 131 -9.68 -16.95 3.88
C LEU A 131 -10.15 -15.49 4.05
N ASP A 132 -9.50 -14.53 3.40
CA ASP A 132 -9.96 -13.13 3.43
C ASP A 132 -11.06 -12.92 2.39
N SER A 133 -12.29 -12.80 2.88
CA SER A 133 -13.47 -12.57 2.02
C SER A 133 -13.37 -11.30 1.16
N LYS A 134 -12.51 -10.34 1.53
CA LYS A 134 -12.28 -9.11 0.75
C LYS A 134 -11.52 -9.37 -0.55
N GLU A 135 -10.66 -10.39 -0.55
CA GLU A 135 -9.89 -10.76 -1.74
C GLU A 135 -10.70 -11.61 -2.74
N HIS A 136 -11.80 -12.25 -2.32
CA HIS A 136 -12.60 -13.12 -3.20
C HIS A 136 -13.11 -12.38 -4.44
N ILE A 137 -13.55 -11.13 -4.28
CA ILE A 137 -14.02 -10.31 -5.41
C ILE A 137 -12.86 -10.05 -6.39
N SER A 138 -11.67 -9.77 -5.88
CA SER A 138 -10.48 -9.53 -6.70
C SER A 138 -10.11 -10.75 -7.55
N TYR A 139 -10.15 -11.95 -6.97
CA TYR A 139 -9.91 -13.20 -7.71
C TYR A 139 -10.96 -13.43 -8.79
N LEU A 140 -12.24 -13.22 -8.48
CA LEU A 140 -13.32 -13.37 -9.43
C LEU A 140 -13.20 -12.37 -10.59
N ASP A 141 -12.87 -11.14 -10.29
CA ASP A 141 -12.67 -10.06 -11.26
C ASP A 141 -11.48 -10.35 -12.20
N GLN A 142 -10.40 -10.88 -11.66
CA GLN A 142 -9.24 -11.29 -12.44
C GLN A 142 -9.58 -12.48 -13.36
N PHE A 143 -10.28 -13.48 -12.83
CA PHE A 143 -10.72 -14.63 -13.62
C PHE A 143 -11.67 -14.22 -14.75
N GLY A 144 -12.58 -13.28 -14.49
CA GLY A 144 -13.51 -12.72 -15.48
C GLY A 144 -12.87 -11.78 -16.50
N GLY A 145 -11.63 -11.35 -16.29
CA GLY A 145 -10.94 -10.40 -17.18
C GLY A 145 -11.52 -8.99 -17.17
N TYR A 146 -12.24 -8.60 -16.12
CA TYR A 146 -12.99 -7.33 -16.04
C TYR A 146 -12.14 -6.10 -15.69
N ILE A 147 -10.84 -6.12 -15.87
CA ILE A 147 -9.88 -5.07 -15.47
C ILE A 147 -10.32 -3.67 -15.93
N LYS A 148 -10.73 -3.53 -17.20
CA LYS A 148 -11.18 -2.24 -17.75
C LYS A 148 -12.50 -1.75 -17.14
N ALA A 149 -13.45 -2.65 -16.93
CA ALA A 149 -14.75 -2.32 -16.33
C ALA A 149 -14.59 -1.90 -14.87
N ILE A 150 -13.72 -2.57 -14.11
CA ILE A 150 -13.40 -2.25 -12.73
C ILE A 150 -12.76 -0.86 -12.62
N ALA A 151 -11.78 -0.56 -13.49
CA ALA A 151 -11.13 0.74 -13.52
C ALA A 151 -12.14 1.87 -13.81
N LEU A 152 -13.05 1.65 -14.77
CA LEU A 152 -14.11 2.62 -15.08
C LEU A 152 -15.11 2.79 -13.92
N THR A 153 -15.53 1.69 -13.30
CA THR A 153 -16.43 1.72 -12.13
C THR A 153 -15.80 2.48 -10.97
N ARG A 154 -14.52 2.24 -10.69
CA ARG A 154 -13.78 2.96 -9.64
C ARG A 154 -13.72 4.45 -9.93
N LYS A 155 -13.36 4.83 -11.15
CA LYS A 155 -13.33 6.23 -11.57
C LYS A 155 -14.69 6.92 -11.37
N ASN A 156 -15.76 6.32 -11.87
CA ASN A 156 -17.11 6.88 -11.75
C ASN A 156 -17.56 6.98 -10.30
N TYR A 157 -17.18 6.03 -9.46
CA TYR A 157 -17.48 6.06 -8.02
C TYR A 157 -16.73 7.19 -7.30
N GLU A 158 -15.47 7.42 -7.63
CA GLU A 158 -14.68 8.55 -7.10
C GLU A 158 -15.26 9.89 -7.53
N GLU A 159 -15.62 10.06 -8.80
CA GLU A 159 -16.28 11.25 -9.33
C GLU A 159 -17.63 11.53 -8.62
N MET A 160 -18.44 10.49 -8.43
CA MET A 160 -19.69 10.59 -7.69
C MET A 160 -19.48 11.04 -6.23
N ASN A 161 -18.50 10.46 -5.55
CA ASN A 161 -18.19 10.82 -4.16
C ASN A 161 -17.68 12.26 -4.04
N ASN A 162 -16.84 12.71 -4.97
CA ASN A 162 -16.36 14.08 -5.02
C ASN A 162 -17.53 15.06 -5.23
N ALA A 163 -18.40 14.79 -6.21
CA ALA A 163 -19.58 15.60 -6.45
C ALA A 163 -20.53 15.65 -5.24
N LYS A 164 -20.72 14.52 -4.53
CA LYS A 164 -21.52 14.49 -3.29
C LYS A 164 -20.89 15.36 -2.20
N LYS A 165 -19.57 15.33 -2.07
CA LYS A 165 -18.85 16.14 -1.08
C LYS A 165 -19.01 17.63 -1.41
N GLU A 166 -18.74 18.04 -2.64
CA GLU A 166 -18.93 19.43 -3.10
C GLU A 166 -20.35 19.90 -2.89
N PHE A 167 -21.35 19.08 -3.21
CA PHE A 167 -22.73 19.40 -2.97
C PHE A 167 -23.05 19.59 -1.47
N SER A 168 -22.52 18.75 -0.61
CA SER A 168 -22.71 18.87 0.84
C SER A 168 -22.09 20.16 1.39
N GLU A 169 -20.89 20.50 0.96
CA GLU A 169 -20.18 21.75 1.32
C GLU A 169 -20.95 22.98 0.82
N PHE A 170 -21.42 22.94 -0.44
CA PHE A 170 -22.25 24.01 -1.00
C PHE A 170 -23.53 24.22 -0.20
N LYS A 171 -24.22 23.12 0.18
CA LYS A 171 -25.45 23.19 0.97
C LYS A 171 -25.24 23.85 2.34
N VAL A 172 -24.13 23.54 3.00
CA VAL A 172 -23.76 24.14 4.28
C VAL A 172 -23.51 25.65 4.10
N ASN A 173 -22.73 26.02 3.10
CA ASN A 173 -22.40 27.42 2.80
C ASN A 173 -23.67 28.22 2.42
N TYR A 174 -24.57 27.64 1.61
CA TYR A 174 -25.82 28.26 1.24
C TYR A 174 -26.71 28.51 2.46
N ASN A 175 -26.87 27.54 3.35
CA ASN A 175 -27.66 27.71 4.57
C ASN A 175 -27.08 28.81 5.50
N ASN A 176 -25.75 28.90 5.59
CA ASN A 176 -25.11 29.97 6.37
C ASN A 176 -25.34 31.34 5.73
N TYR A 177 -25.26 31.42 4.39
CA TYR A 177 -25.52 32.64 3.65
C TYR A 177 -26.99 33.10 3.79
N GLU A 178 -27.97 32.17 3.77
CA GLU A 178 -29.37 32.50 4.02
C GLU A 178 -29.60 33.08 5.41
N LYS A 179 -29.00 32.46 6.46
CA LYS A 179 -29.07 32.97 7.84
C LYS A 179 -28.47 34.38 7.97
N ASP A 180 -27.31 34.60 7.38
CA ASP A 180 -26.67 35.91 7.37
C ASP A 180 -27.50 36.97 6.66
N ASN A 181 -28.12 36.61 5.54
CA ASN A 181 -29.02 37.54 4.83
C ASN A 181 -30.31 37.84 5.59
N GLU A 182 -30.87 36.86 6.28
CA GLU A 182 -32.05 37.10 7.14
C GLU A 182 -31.72 38.05 8.29
N LEU A 183 -30.56 37.84 8.96
CA LEU A 183 -30.08 38.76 9.98
C LEU A 183 -29.88 40.18 9.43
N LYS A 184 -29.23 40.32 8.26
CA LYS A 184 -29.04 41.63 7.61
C LYS A 184 -30.37 42.32 7.25
N ARG A 185 -31.38 41.59 6.80
CA ARG A 185 -32.70 42.12 6.53
C ARG A 185 -33.38 42.66 7.78
N VAL A 186 -33.26 41.94 8.91
CA VAL A 186 -33.81 42.41 10.20
C VAL A 186 -33.12 43.71 10.63
N LEU A 187 -31.79 43.74 10.59
CA LEU A 187 -31.00 44.94 10.93
C LEU A 187 -31.33 46.13 10.02
N LEU A 188 -31.51 45.89 8.71
CA LEU A 188 -31.91 46.92 7.77
C LEU A 188 -33.29 47.47 8.11
N SER A 189 -34.28 46.60 8.38
CA SER A 189 -35.62 47.00 8.79
C SER A 189 -35.62 47.82 10.08
N ASP A 190 -34.75 47.51 11.03
CA ASP A 190 -34.65 48.29 12.28
C ASP A 190 -34.00 49.64 12.04
N LEU A 191 -32.97 49.75 11.18
CA LEU A 191 -32.40 51.03 10.75
C LEU A 191 -33.42 51.91 10.00
N GLU A 192 -34.24 51.34 9.11
CA GLU A 192 -35.28 52.05 8.39
C GLU A 192 -36.34 52.64 9.33
N LYS A 193 -36.66 51.97 10.45
CA LYS A 193 -37.61 52.49 11.46
C LYS A 193 -37.06 53.71 12.20
N ILE A 194 -35.74 53.79 12.40
CA ILE A 194 -35.09 54.91 13.09
C ILE A 194 -35.06 56.14 12.19
N ILE A 195 -35.12 55.98 10.84
CA ILE A 195 -35.03 57.07 9.84
C ILE A 195 -33.87 58.03 10.15
N PRO A 196 -32.61 57.52 10.18
CA PRO A 196 -31.48 58.33 10.52
C PRO A 196 -31.30 59.47 9.50
N LYS A 197 -31.11 60.69 9.96
CA LYS A 197 -30.86 61.84 9.09
C LYS A 197 -29.35 62.09 8.95
N GLU A 198 -28.97 62.60 7.79
CA GLU A 198 -27.57 62.99 7.56
C GLU A 198 -27.17 64.09 8.53
N ASN A 199 -26.05 63.89 9.26
CA ASN A 199 -25.53 64.78 10.32
C ASN A 199 -26.32 64.83 11.64
N GLU A 200 -27.28 63.94 11.89
CA GLU A 200 -28.04 63.88 13.15
C GLU A 200 -27.12 63.76 14.40
N GLU A 201 -25.98 63.12 14.25
CA GLU A 201 -24.98 62.99 15.31
C GLU A 201 -24.45 64.37 15.78
N ASN A 202 -24.32 65.36 14.88
CA ASN A 202 -23.90 66.71 15.23
C ASN A 202 -24.98 67.52 15.92
N ASP A 203 -26.26 67.15 15.70
CA ASP A 203 -27.39 67.84 16.33
C ASP A 203 -27.75 67.29 17.72
N LEU A 204 -27.16 66.09 18.08
CA LEU A 204 -27.34 65.44 19.37
C LEU A 204 -26.20 65.71 20.37
N ILE A 205 -25.10 66.35 19.97
CA ILE A 205 -23.97 66.77 20.79
C ILE A 205 -24.12 68.26 21.16
#